data_f69b8a28cde5ac28bec0576dca3cb04a
#
_entry.id   f69b8a28cde5ac28bec0576dca3cb04a
#
_cell.length_a   1.000
_cell.length_b   1.000
_cell.length_c   1.000
_cell.angle_alpha   90.00
_cell.angle_beta   90.00
_cell.angle_gamma   90.00
#
_symmetry.space_group_name_H-M   'P 1'
#
loop_
_entity.id
_entity.type
_entity.pdbx_description
1 polymer ?
#
loop_
_entity_poly.entity_id
_entity_poly.type
_entity_poly.pdbx_seq_one_letter_code
_entity_poly.pdbx_strand_id
1 'polypeptide(L)'
;SGEQQLYREAQRHLKNENFALAVRSLQMLESRYPFGRYAEQAQLELVYAHYGAYEFEAATEAADRFIRLHPRHPNVDYALYMKGLAAYDIEPGFFSRFIPSDDTKRDVSHIRIAFAEFSQLLARYPDSAYAPDARQRMVHMRNMLARHEIHVANYYFRRGAYMAALNRGKYVVEHMQQTPSVADGLAIMAQAYLLLGLSDLAEESIDVLCENYPDHPNLTPGCTFDTVYTMDGLERSWINRATLGLFNPPKPPQFNYRPKS
;
A
#
# COMPACT_ATOMS: atom_id res chain seq x y z
N SER A 1 12.82 42.64 -14.09
CA SER A 1 13.18 42.52 -12.67
C SER A 1 13.93 41.21 -12.46
N GLY A 2 14.82 41.16 -11.48
CA GLY A 2 15.56 39.93 -11.16
C GLY A 2 14.65 38.76 -10.80
N GLU A 3 13.47 38.99 -10.21
CA GLU A 3 12.45 38.00 -9.91
C GLU A 3 11.94 37.32 -11.19
N GLN A 4 11.54 38.09 -12.20
CA GLN A 4 11.04 37.53 -13.45
C GLN A 4 12.11 36.72 -14.20
N GLN A 5 13.36 37.12 -14.09
CA GLN A 5 14.48 36.40 -14.71
C GLN A 5 14.70 35.04 -14.03
N LEU A 6 14.73 34.99 -12.69
CA LEU A 6 14.84 33.75 -11.93
C LEU A 6 13.66 32.81 -12.22
N TYR A 7 12.44 33.36 -12.29
CA TYR A 7 11.25 32.54 -12.59
C TYR A 7 11.33 31.94 -14.01
N ARG A 8 11.74 32.73 -15.02
CA ARG A 8 11.92 32.19 -16.38
C ARG A 8 13.02 31.14 -16.46
N GLU A 9 14.07 31.28 -15.67
CA GLU A 9 15.14 30.29 -15.59
C GLU A 9 14.60 28.99 -14.99
N ALA A 10 13.85 29.06 -13.89
CA ALA A 10 13.20 27.90 -13.28
C ALA A 10 12.24 27.18 -14.27
N GLN A 11 11.40 27.96 -14.99
CA GLN A 11 10.50 27.42 -16.01
C GLN A 11 11.24 26.69 -17.12
N ARG A 12 12.38 27.22 -17.56
CA ARG A 12 13.21 26.56 -18.58
C ARG A 12 13.78 25.24 -18.05
N HIS A 13 14.22 25.20 -16.78
CA HIS A 13 14.71 23.97 -16.17
C HIS A 13 13.61 22.93 -16.01
N LEU A 14 12.40 23.32 -15.57
CA LEU A 14 11.23 22.43 -15.48
C LEU A 14 10.85 21.87 -16.85
N LYS A 15 10.79 22.71 -17.87
CA LYS A 15 10.46 22.29 -19.24
C LYS A 15 11.46 21.29 -19.83
N ASN A 16 12.74 21.42 -19.44
CA ASN A 16 13.82 20.54 -19.89
C ASN A 16 14.03 19.35 -18.94
N GLU A 17 13.14 19.15 -17.97
CA GLU A 17 13.22 18.08 -16.94
C GLU A 17 14.54 18.10 -16.12
N ASN A 18 15.20 19.26 -16.08
CA ASN A 18 16.37 19.49 -15.25
C ASN A 18 15.95 19.84 -13.81
N PHE A 19 15.30 18.90 -13.13
CA PHE A 19 14.62 19.13 -11.86
C PHE A 19 15.53 19.64 -10.75
N ALA A 20 16.75 19.12 -10.63
CA ALA A 20 17.71 19.60 -9.64
C ALA A 20 18.08 21.08 -9.82
N LEU A 21 18.18 21.55 -11.07
CA LEU A 21 18.41 22.96 -11.36
C LEU A 21 17.14 23.81 -11.16
N ALA A 22 15.97 23.24 -11.47
CA ALA A 22 14.69 23.87 -11.20
C ALA A 22 14.50 24.14 -9.70
N VAL A 23 14.77 23.14 -8.85
CA VAL A 23 14.75 23.26 -7.38
C VAL A 23 15.62 24.43 -6.93
N ARG A 24 16.87 24.51 -7.38
CA ARG A 24 17.79 25.59 -7.00
C ARG A 24 17.27 26.97 -7.41
N SER A 25 16.78 27.11 -8.64
CA SER A 25 16.26 28.39 -9.15
C SER A 25 15.00 28.82 -8.40
N LEU A 26 14.08 27.89 -8.10
CA LEU A 26 12.86 28.15 -7.34
C LEU A 26 13.14 28.50 -5.87
N GLN A 27 14.07 27.80 -5.22
CA GLN A 27 14.51 28.10 -3.86
C GLN A 27 15.18 29.47 -3.78
N MET A 28 16.00 29.81 -4.77
CA MET A 28 16.62 31.14 -4.85
C MET A 28 15.58 32.24 -5.04
N LEU A 29 14.55 31.99 -5.85
CA LEU A 29 13.43 32.91 -6.04
C LEU A 29 12.68 33.13 -4.74
N GLU A 30 12.29 32.05 -4.04
CA GLU A 30 11.60 32.10 -2.76
C GLU A 30 12.40 32.85 -1.69
N SER A 31 13.71 32.60 -1.60
CA SER A 31 14.61 33.26 -0.65
C SER A 31 14.76 34.75 -0.89
N ARG A 32 14.87 35.16 -2.17
CA ARG A 32 15.09 36.56 -2.53
C ARG A 32 13.81 37.39 -2.62
N TYR A 33 12.69 36.74 -2.99
CA TYR A 33 11.41 37.39 -3.26
C TYR A 33 10.26 36.65 -2.59
N PRO A 34 10.27 36.49 -1.23
CA PRO A 34 9.28 35.67 -0.51
C PRO A 34 7.85 36.18 -0.64
N PHE A 35 7.67 37.46 -0.97
CA PHE A 35 6.37 38.10 -1.20
C PHE A 35 6.23 38.60 -2.64
N GLY A 36 7.04 38.08 -3.53
CA GLY A 36 7.04 38.45 -4.93
C GLY A 36 5.82 37.95 -5.68
N ARG A 37 5.65 38.44 -6.89
CA ARG A 37 4.53 38.08 -7.76
C ARG A 37 4.48 36.57 -8.07
N TYR A 38 5.64 35.91 -8.11
CA TYR A 38 5.76 34.51 -8.45
C TYR A 38 5.96 33.61 -7.21
N ALA A 39 5.91 34.15 -5.99
CA ALA A 39 6.25 33.42 -4.77
C ALA A 39 5.35 32.19 -4.55
N GLU A 40 4.01 32.37 -4.62
CA GLU A 40 3.05 31.28 -4.44
C GLU A 40 3.20 30.19 -5.51
N GLN A 41 3.35 30.62 -6.77
CA GLN A 41 3.54 29.69 -7.89
C GLN A 41 4.87 28.94 -7.78
N ALA A 42 5.94 29.61 -7.37
CA ALA A 42 7.24 28.98 -7.16
C ALA A 42 7.21 27.93 -6.04
N GLN A 43 6.49 28.21 -4.95
CA GLN A 43 6.29 27.25 -3.87
C GLN A 43 5.54 26.00 -4.35
N LEU A 44 4.52 26.17 -5.18
CA LEU A 44 3.77 25.06 -5.75
C LEU A 44 4.63 24.25 -6.73
N GLU A 45 5.41 24.93 -7.57
CA GLU A 45 6.31 24.29 -8.53
C GLU A 45 7.49 23.58 -7.89
N LEU A 46 7.91 24.00 -6.68
CA LEU A 46 8.91 23.29 -5.89
C LEU A 46 8.43 21.87 -5.52
N VAL A 47 7.14 21.68 -5.26
CA VAL A 47 6.58 20.35 -5.00
C VAL A 47 6.84 19.42 -6.19
N TYR A 48 6.54 19.91 -7.40
CA TYR A 48 6.75 19.14 -8.64
C TYR A 48 8.24 18.95 -8.94
N ALA A 49 9.05 19.98 -8.75
CA ALA A 49 10.49 19.91 -9.01
C ALA A 49 11.19 18.90 -8.09
N HIS A 50 10.86 18.89 -6.79
CA HIS A 50 11.37 17.88 -5.85
C HIS A 50 10.90 16.46 -6.23
N TYR A 51 9.61 16.30 -6.57
CA TYR A 51 9.10 15.01 -7.03
C TYR A 51 9.85 14.52 -8.27
N GLY A 52 10.02 15.37 -9.29
CA GLY A 52 10.76 15.03 -10.51
C GLY A 52 12.26 14.75 -10.28
N ALA A 53 12.84 15.34 -9.23
CA ALA A 53 14.20 15.05 -8.79
C ALA A 53 14.33 13.76 -7.96
N TYR A 54 13.23 13.03 -7.72
CA TYR A 54 13.16 11.86 -6.83
C TYR A 54 13.46 12.20 -5.35
N GLU A 55 13.25 13.45 -4.96
CA GLU A 55 13.40 13.96 -3.60
C GLU A 55 12.00 13.94 -2.92
N PHE A 56 11.44 12.75 -2.71
CA PHE A 56 10.03 12.58 -2.32
C PHE A 56 9.69 13.16 -0.95
N GLU A 57 10.60 13.03 0.02
CA GLU A 57 10.44 13.65 1.33
C GLU A 57 10.38 15.18 1.22
N ALA A 58 11.27 15.77 0.43
CA ALA A 58 11.29 17.22 0.20
C ALA A 58 10.04 17.69 -0.55
N ALA A 59 9.52 16.89 -1.50
CA ALA A 59 8.26 17.17 -2.18
C ALA A 59 7.08 17.19 -1.19
N THR A 60 7.02 16.22 -0.27
CA THR A 60 6.00 16.16 0.78
C THR A 60 6.07 17.38 1.71
N GLU A 61 7.28 17.74 2.17
CA GLU A 61 7.49 18.92 3.02
C GLU A 61 7.12 20.23 2.31
N ALA A 62 7.45 20.36 1.03
CA ALA A 62 7.10 21.52 0.22
C ALA A 62 5.57 21.63 0.05
N ALA A 63 4.88 20.51 -0.19
CA ALA A 63 3.42 20.46 -0.28
C ALA A 63 2.74 20.83 1.03
N ASP A 64 3.21 20.28 2.16
CA ASP A 64 2.70 20.63 3.49
C ASP A 64 2.89 22.11 3.81
N ARG A 65 4.04 22.66 3.47
CA ARG A 65 4.31 24.09 3.66
C ARG A 65 3.38 24.95 2.81
N PHE A 66 3.19 24.61 1.53
CA PHE A 66 2.27 25.32 0.66
C PHE A 66 0.84 25.31 1.20
N ILE A 67 0.33 24.15 1.61
CA ILE A 67 -1.03 23.99 2.16
C ILE A 67 -1.22 24.80 3.44
N ARG A 68 -0.19 24.86 4.30
CA ARG A 68 -0.26 25.67 5.55
C ARG A 68 -0.25 27.15 5.28
N LEU A 69 0.58 27.61 4.32
CA LEU A 69 0.69 29.05 4.00
C LEU A 69 -0.48 29.55 3.18
N HIS A 70 -1.03 28.71 2.32
CA HIS A 70 -2.07 29.06 1.35
C HIS A 70 -3.28 28.10 1.41
N PRO A 71 -3.97 27.96 2.57
CA PRO A 71 -5.00 26.92 2.77
C PRO A 71 -6.25 27.09 1.91
N ARG A 72 -6.44 28.27 1.30
CA ARG A 72 -7.57 28.61 0.41
C ARG A 72 -7.15 28.79 -1.05
N HIS A 73 -5.89 28.48 -1.38
CA HIS A 73 -5.41 28.58 -2.76
C HIS A 73 -6.14 27.57 -3.65
N PRO A 74 -6.54 27.92 -4.88
CA PRO A 74 -7.28 27.02 -5.77
C PRO A 74 -6.54 25.70 -6.08
N ASN A 75 -5.21 25.67 -6.00
CA ASN A 75 -4.39 24.49 -6.30
C ASN A 75 -3.95 23.72 -5.02
N VAL A 76 -4.66 23.84 -3.92
CA VAL A 76 -4.41 23.01 -2.73
C VAL A 76 -4.69 21.53 -3.03
N ASP A 77 -5.65 21.25 -3.91
CA ASP A 77 -5.94 19.90 -4.39
C ASP A 77 -4.76 19.29 -5.14
N TYR A 78 -4.07 20.08 -5.98
CA TYR A 78 -2.83 19.65 -6.64
C TYR A 78 -1.73 19.33 -5.62
N ALA A 79 -1.53 20.18 -4.62
CA ALA A 79 -0.52 19.95 -3.59
C ALA A 79 -0.80 18.66 -2.79
N LEU A 80 -2.06 18.40 -2.44
CA LEU A 80 -2.48 17.12 -1.80
C LEU A 80 -2.26 15.92 -2.71
N TYR A 81 -2.57 16.06 -4.00
CA TYR A 81 -2.35 15.00 -4.98
C TYR A 81 -0.86 14.65 -5.11
N MET A 82 0.00 15.66 -5.26
CA MET A 82 1.46 15.47 -5.34
C MET A 82 2.04 14.87 -4.06
N LYS A 83 1.51 15.24 -2.90
CA LYS A 83 1.86 14.64 -1.61
C LYS A 83 1.53 13.15 -1.57
N GLY A 84 0.36 12.77 -2.06
CA GLY A 84 -0.03 11.36 -2.19
C GLY A 84 0.88 10.58 -3.13
N LEU A 85 1.25 11.16 -4.28
CA LEU A 85 2.21 10.56 -5.22
C LEU A 85 3.59 10.37 -4.59
N ALA A 86 4.12 11.41 -3.95
CA ALA A 86 5.43 11.36 -3.31
C ALA A 86 5.48 10.30 -2.19
N ALA A 87 4.42 10.22 -1.36
CA ALA A 87 4.32 9.20 -0.32
C ALA A 87 4.25 7.77 -0.90
N TYR A 88 3.60 7.60 -2.05
CA TYR A 88 3.52 6.29 -2.72
C TYR A 88 4.86 5.85 -3.31
N ASP A 89 5.60 6.79 -3.90
CA ASP A 89 6.85 6.52 -4.60
C ASP A 89 8.09 6.50 -3.68
N ILE A 90 7.94 6.81 -2.38
CA ILE A 90 8.98 6.58 -1.38
C ILE A 90 9.22 5.07 -1.27
N GLU A 91 10.15 4.55 -2.07
CA GLU A 91 10.56 3.15 -1.97
C GLU A 91 11.54 2.93 -0.80
N PRO A 92 11.37 1.87 -0.02
CA PRO A 92 12.38 1.46 0.95
C PRO A 92 13.57 0.81 0.22
N GLY A 93 14.50 1.63 -0.25
CA GLY A 93 15.84 1.23 -0.72
C GLY A 93 15.98 1.00 -2.22
N PHE A 94 17.02 1.61 -2.77
CA PHE A 94 17.43 1.54 -4.19
C PHE A 94 17.60 0.11 -4.75
N PHE A 95 17.97 -0.85 -3.90
CA PHE A 95 18.16 -2.24 -4.31
C PHE A 95 16.86 -3.04 -4.49
N SER A 96 15.75 -2.55 -3.97
CA SER A 96 14.45 -3.25 -4.08
C SER A 96 13.95 -3.31 -5.52
N ARG A 97 14.31 -2.34 -6.33
CA ARG A 97 13.91 -2.20 -7.74
C ARG A 97 14.49 -3.30 -8.65
N PHE A 98 15.61 -3.92 -8.25
CA PHE A 98 16.31 -4.96 -9.04
C PHE A 98 15.98 -6.39 -8.60
N ILE A 99 15.28 -6.57 -7.48
CA ILE A 99 14.91 -7.89 -6.98
C ILE A 99 13.40 -8.06 -7.20
N PRO A 100 12.97 -8.98 -8.10
CA PRO A 100 11.56 -9.29 -8.24
C PRO A 100 11.06 -9.91 -6.93
N SER A 101 10.40 -9.10 -6.11
CA SER A 101 9.79 -9.49 -4.86
C SER A 101 8.35 -9.04 -4.85
N ASP A 102 7.53 -9.79 -4.14
CA ASP A 102 6.15 -9.41 -3.90
C ASP A 102 6.14 -8.25 -2.89
N ASP A 103 5.89 -7.03 -3.36
CA ASP A 103 5.91 -5.80 -2.57
C ASP A 103 4.92 -5.85 -1.39
N THR A 104 3.89 -6.68 -1.49
CA THR A 104 2.91 -6.85 -0.41
C THR A 104 3.44 -7.63 0.80
N LYS A 105 4.62 -8.26 0.68
CA LYS A 105 5.33 -8.94 1.80
C LYS A 105 6.24 -8.00 2.60
N ARG A 106 6.46 -6.79 2.09
CA ARG A 106 7.34 -5.78 2.69
C ARG A 106 6.57 -4.83 3.58
N ASP A 107 7.27 -3.82 4.07
CA ASP A 107 6.65 -2.71 4.79
C ASP A 107 5.75 -1.90 3.84
N VAL A 108 4.47 -1.83 4.19
CA VAL A 108 3.43 -1.10 3.44
C VAL A 108 3.08 0.24 4.10
N SER A 109 3.92 0.74 5.00
CA SER A 109 3.68 2.01 5.72
C SER A 109 3.52 3.18 4.76
N HIS A 110 4.37 3.25 3.72
CA HIS A 110 4.29 4.27 2.68
C HIS A 110 2.96 4.22 1.91
N ILE A 111 2.43 3.01 1.63
CA ILE A 111 1.12 2.84 0.97
C ILE A 111 -0.02 3.34 1.86
N ARG A 112 0.07 3.09 3.18
CA ARG A 112 -0.93 3.60 4.14
C ARG A 112 -0.92 5.11 4.21
N ILE A 113 0.25 5.73 4.21
CA ILE A 113 0.40 7.19 4.18
C ILE A 113 -0.18 7.75 2.88
N ALA A 114 0.21 7.22 1.72
CA ALA A 114 -0.30 7.65 0.42
C ALA A 114 -1.84 7.52 0.34
N PHE A 115 -2.39 6.42 0.83
CA PHE A 115 -3.83 6.19 0.91
C PHE A 115 -4.54 7.24 1.76
N ALA A 116 -3.97 7.63 2.89
CA ALA A 116 -4.50 8.69 3.75
C ALA A 116 -4.48 10.05 3.06
N GLU A 117 -3.39 10.40 2.35
CA GLU A 117 -3.29 11.65 1.60
C GLU A 117 -4.32 11.75 0.46
N PHE A 118 -4.48 10.67 -0.33
CA PHE A 118 -5.52 10.63 -1.36
C PHE A 118 -6.94 10.64 -0.77
N SER A 119 -7.15 10.00 0.38
CA SER A 119 -8.43 10.08 1.10
C SER A 119 -8.76 11.52 1.50
N GLN A 120 -7.76 12.26 1.98
CA GLN A 120 -7.92 13.68 2.33
C GLN A 120 -8.24 14.53 1.09
N LEU A 121 -7.56 14.29 -0.04
CA LEU A 121 -7.87 14.93 -1.31
C LEU A 121 -9.34 14.73 -1.69
N LEU A 122 -9.80 13.48 -1.72
CA LEU A 122 -11.16 13.15 -2.14
C LEU A 122 -12.23 13.67 -1.19
N ALA A 123 -11.94 13.73 0.11
CA ALA A 123 -12.86 14.25 1.11
C ALA A 123 -13.02 15.77 1.01
N ARG A 124 -11.94 16.51 0.73
CA ARG A 124 -11.94 17.97 0.67
C ARG A 124 -12.27 18.52 -0.72
N TYR A 125 -11.87 17.80 -1.76
CA TYR A 125 -11.96 18.22 -3.16
C TYR A 125 -12.47 17.08 -4.06
N PRO A 126 -13.74 16.62 -3.85
CA PRO A 126 -14.29 15.47 -4.59
C PRO A 126 -14.36 15.68 -6.11
N ASP A 127 -14.46 16.96 -6.53
CA ASP A 127 -14.59 17.37 -7.94
C ASP A 127 -13.25 17.84 -8.53
N SER A 128 -12.14 17.64 -7.84
CA SER A 128 -10.79 17.94 -8.36
C SER A 128 -10.51 17.18 -9.64
N ALA A 129 -9.78 17.81 -10.55
CA ALA A 129 -9.29 17.15 -11.77
C ALA A 129 -8.40 15.92 -11.48
N TYR A 130 -7.81 15.85 -10.29
CA TYR A 130 -6.96 14.74 -9.84
C TYR A 130 -7.75 13.62 -9.14
N ALA A 131 -9.02 13.85 -8.79
CA ALA A 131 -9.84 12.89 -8.06
C ALA A 131 -10.04 11.55 -8.79
N PRO A 132 -10.23 11.48 -10.12
CA PRO A 132 -10.37 10.20 -10.82
C PRO A 132 -9.11 9.33 -10.71
N ASP A 133 -7.93 9.89 -10.92
CA ASP A 133 -6.65 9.17 -10.80
C ASP A 133 -6.40 8.74 -9.34
N ALA A 134 -6.64 9.63 -8.38
CA ALA A 134 -6.52 9.30 -6.96
C ALA A 134 -7.40 8.12 -6.56
N ARG A 135 -8.66 8.06 -7.03
CA ARG A 135 -9.56 6.91 -6.78
C ARG A 135 -9.01 5.61 -7.36
N GLN A 136 -8.50 5.64 -8.58
CA GLN A 136 -7.92 4.46 -9.24
C GLN A 136 -6.69 3.94 -8.46
N ARG A 137 -5.80 4.83 -8.04
CA ARG A 137 -4.64 4.49 -7.21
C ARG A 137 -5.07 3.92 -5.86
N MET A 138 -6.07 4.48 -5.22
CA MET A 138 -6.60 3.98 -3.95
C MET A 138 -7.17 2.57 -4.03
N VAL A 139 -7.83 2.21 -5.15
CA VAL A 139 -8.26 0.81 -5.38
C VAL A 139 -7.06 -0.13 -5.42
N HIS A 140 -6.00 0.23 -6.16
CA HIS A 140 -4.77 -0.55 -6.21
C HIS A 140 -4.10 -0.68 -4.84
N MET A 141 -3.95 0.43 -4.12
CA MET A 141 -3.38 0.44 -2.77
C MET A 141 -4.19 -0.41 -1.79
N ARG A 142 -5.53 -0.35 -1.84
CA ARG A 142 -6.39 -1.19 -1.01
C ARG A 142 -6.15 -2.68 -1.27
N ASN A 143 -6.01 -3.07 -2.54
CA ASN A 143 -5.69 -4.45 -2.89
C ASN A 143 -4.32 -4.88 -2.36
N MET A 144 -3.31 -3.99 -2.42
CA MET A 144 -1.99 -4.27 -1.85
C MET A 144 -2.04 -4.41 -0.33
N LEU A 145 -2.75 -3.51 0.36
CA LEU A 145 -2.91 -3.57 1.81
C LEU A 145 -3.65 -4.84 2.26
N ALA A 146 -4.72 -5.22 1.55
CA ALA A 146 -5.44 -6.46 1.84
C ALA A 146 -4.54 -7.69 1.64
N ARG A 147 -3.77 -7.74 0.56
CA ARG A 147 -2.81 -8.83 0.31
C ARG A 147 -1.72 -8.89 1.37
N HIS A 148 -1.25 -7.76 1.85
CA HIS A 148 -0.31 -7.71 2.97
C HIS A 148 -0.89 -8.36 4.24
N GLU A 149 -2.14 -8.08 4.59
CA GLU A 149 -2.79 -8.72 5.75
C GLU A 149 -2.85 -10.26 5.60
N ILE A 150 -3.09 -10.77 4.38
CA ILE A 150 -3.02 -12.21 4.09
C ILE A 150 -1.61 -12.77 4.31
N HIS A 151 -0.55 -12.06 3.88
CA HIS A 151 0.83 -12.49 4.14
C HIS A 151 1.18 -12.50 5.63
N VAL A 152 0.69 -11.51 6.37
CA VAL A 152 0.84 -11.47 7.84
C VAL A 152 0.12 -12.63 8.51
N ALA A 153 -1.10 -12.97 8.06
CA ALA A 153 -1.83 -14.15 8.56
C ALA A 153 -1.06 -15.44 8.30
N ASN A 154 -0.51 -15.61 7.09
CA ASN A 154 0.34 -16.75 6.74
C ASN A 154 1.58 -16.85 7.65
N TYR A 155 2.17 -15.71 8.02
CA TYR A 155 3.27 -15.68 9.00
C TYR A 155 2.81 -16.19 10.37
N TYR A 156 1.64 -15.76 10.86
CA TYR A 156 1.11 -16.19 12.14
C TYR A 156 0.75 -17.68 12.16
N PHE A 157 0.24 -18.25 11.07
CA PHE A 157 0.04 -19.69 10.94
C PHE A 157 1.34 -20.47 11.13
N ARG A 158 2.44 -20.01 10.48
CA ARG A 158 3.77 -20.63 10.64
C ARG A 158 4.30 -20.57 12.08
N ARG A 159 3.81 -19.63 12.88
CA ARG A 159 4.16 -19.46 14.30
C ARG A 159 3.21 -20.15 15.27
N GLY A 160 2.14 -20.79 14.78
CA GLY A 160 1.10 -21.37 15.62
C GLY A 160 0.20 -20.35 16.33
N ALA A 161 0.28 -19.08 15.93
CA ALA A 161 -0.50 -17.98 16.50
C ALA A 161 -1.86 -17.86 15.79
N TYR A 162 -2.72 -18.88 15.92
CA TYR A 162 -3.97 -18.99 15.17
C TYR A 162 -4.95 -17.85 15.41
N MET A 163 -5.05 -17.36 16.65
CA MET A 163 -5.87 -16.20 16.98
C MET A 163 -5.40 -14.92 16.26
N ALA A 164 -4.08 -14.75 16.15
CA ALA A 164 -3.52 -13.62 15.42
C ALA A 164 -3.77 -13.74 13.90
N ALA A 165 -3.67 -14.95 13.34
CA ALA A 165 -4.02 -15.22 11.94
C ALA A 165 -5.51 -14.96 11.69
N LEU A 166 -6.39 -15.44 12.57
CA LEU A 166 -7.84 -15.21 12.53
C LEU A 166 -8.17 -13.72 12.47
N ASN A 167 -7.58 -12.93 13.36
CA ASN A 167 -7.82 -11.49 13.41
C ASN A 167 -7.42 -10.77 12.10
N ARG A 168 -6.37 -11.25 11.41
CA ARG A 168 -5.99 -10.70 10.09
C ARG A 168 -6.98 -11.07 9.00
N GLY A 169 -7.40 -12.33 8.93
CA GLY A 169 -8.45 -12.76 7.99
C GLY A 169 -9.75 -12.00 8.21
N LYS A 170 -10.19 -11.91 9.46
CA LYS A 170 -11.39 -11.16 9.85
C LYS A 170 -11.31 -9.68 9.46
N TYR A 171 -10.17 -9.03 9.69
CA TYR A 171 -9.95 -7.64 9.29
C TYR A 171 -10.14 -7.43 7.77
N VAL A 172 -9.62 -8.35 6.94
CA VAL A 172 -9.80 -8.28 5.48
C VAL A 172 -11.28 -8.45 5.11
N VAL A 173 -11.96 -9.42 5.68
CA VAL A 173 -13.39 -9.69 5.38
C VAL A 173 -14.30 -8.55 5.81
N GLU A 174 -14.04 -7.94 6.98
CA GLU A 174 -14.88 -6.87 7.52
C GLU A 174 -14.60 -5.49 6.92
N HIS A 175 -13.32 -5.18 6.63
CA HIS A 175 -12.92 -3.82 6.27
C HIS A 175 -12.42 -3.66 4.84
N MET A 176 -12.18 -4.77 4.12
CA MET A 176 -11.61 -4.74 2.77
C MET A 176 -12.45 -5.55 1.76
N GLN A 177 -13.77 -5.50 1.91
CA GLN A 177 -14.76 -6.33 1.19
C GLN A 177 -14.67 -6.25 -0.34
N GLN A 178 -14.21 -5.14 -0.90
CA GLN A 178 -14.10 -4.94 -2.35
C GLN A 178 -12.76 -5.40 -2.92
N THR A 179 -11.99 -6.20 -2.18
CA THR A 179 -10.69 -6.67 -2.65
C THR A 179 -10.71 -8.15 -2.99
N PRO A 180 -9.89 -8.61 -3.94
CA PRO A 180 -9.75 -10.04 -4.26
C PRO A 180 -9.27 -10.89 -3.08
N SER A 181 -8.72 -10.27 -2.03
CA SER A 181 -8.17 -10.97 -0.86
C SER A 181 -9.24 -11.45 0.13
N VAL A 182 -10.51 -11.10 -0.07
CA VAL A 182 -11.62 -11.54 0.80
C VAL A 182 -11.74 -13.07 0.80
N ALA A 183 -11.58 -13.71 -0.35
CA ALA A 183 -11.63 -15.18 -0.44
C ALA A 183 -10.55 -15.83 0.45
N ASP A 184 -9.30 -15.36 0.36
CA ASP A 184 -8.23 -15.82 1.26
C ASP A 184 -8.51 -15.46 2.73
N GLY A 185 -9.14 -14.31 2.99
CA GLY A 185 -9.55 -13.90 4.34
C GLY A 185 -10.53 -14.90 4.97
N LEU A 186 -11.55 -15.31 4.21
CA LEU A 186 -12.53 -16.34 4.63
C LEU A 186 -11.86 -17.70 4.85
N ALA A 187 -10.97 -18.12 3.94
CA ALA A 187 -10.22 -19.36 4.09
C ALA A 187 -9.30 -19.36 5.33
N ILE A 188 -8.67 -18.22 5.63
CA ILE A 188 -7.88 -18.01 6.85
C ILE A 188 -8.76 -18.13 8.09
N MET A 189 -9.96 -17.53 8.08
CA MET A 189 -10.91 -17.64 9.18
C MET A 189 -11.33 -19.09 9.41
N ALA A 190 -11.75 -19.80 8.35
CA ALA A 190 -12.13 -21.20 8.41
C ALA A 190 -11.01 -22.07 9.01
N GLN A 191 -9.78 -21.94 8.47
CA GLN A 191 -8.62 -22.70 8.94
C GLN A 191 -8.29 -22.38 10.40
N ALA A 192 -8.30 -21.11 10.79
CA ALA A 192 -7.99 -20.69 12.15
C ALA A 192 -9.05 -21.19 13.15
N TYR A 193 -10.34 -21.11 12.81
CA TYR A 193 -11.41 -21.62 13.64
C TYR A 193 -11.31 -23.13 13.85
N LEU A 194 -11.00 -23.90 12.79
CA LEU A 194 -10.77 -25.36 12.91
C LEU A 194 -9.60 -25.66 13.87
N LEU A 195 -8.49 -24.95 13.75
CA LEU A 195 -7.33 -25.13 14.62
C LEU A 195 -7.58 -24.69 16.07
N LEU A 196 -8.54 -23.80 16.30
CA LEU A 196 -8.97 -23.37 17.62
C LEU A 196 -10.09 -24.24 18.21
N GLY A 197 -10.58 -25.25 17.46
CA GLY A 197 -11.67 -26.13 17.89
C GLY A 197 -13.07 -25.48 17.85
N LEU A 198 -13.23 -24.41 17.08
CA LEU A 198 -14.46 -23.64 16.92
C LEU A 198 -15.20 -24.05 15.62
N SER A 199 -15.69 -25.30 15.57
CA SER A 199 -16.21 -25.92 14.34
C SER A 199 -17.39 -25.16 13.73
N ASP A 200 -18.33 -24.67 14.55
CA ASP A 200 -19.52 -23.95 14.07
C ASP A 200 -19.15 -22.69 13.30
N LEU A 201 -18.19 -21.89 13.83
CA LEU A 201 -17.70 -20.69 13.18
C LEU A 201 -16.85 -21.00 11.93
N ALA A 202 -16.19 -22.16 11.93
CA ALA A 202 -15.48 -22.63 10.75
C ALA A 202 -16.46 -22.96 9.62
N GLU A 203 -17.55 -23.72 9.92
CA GLU A 203 -18.59 -24.04 8.95
C GLU A 203 -19.23 -22.79 8.36
N GLU A 204 -19.61 -21.81 9.17
CA GLU A 204 -20.13 -20.52 8.68
C GLU A 204 -19.16 -19.83 7.70
N SER A 205 -17.86 -19.82 8.03
CA SER A 205 -16.84 -19.23 7.15
C SER A 205 -16.66 -20.01 5.85
N ILE A 206 -16.76 -21.33 5.89
CA ILE A 206 -16.68 -22.23 4.73
C ILE A 206 -17.91 -22.05 3.84
N ASP A 207 -19.09 -21.95 4.41
CA ASP A 207 -20.34 -21.74 3.65
C ASP A 207 -20.28 -20.43 2.87
N VAL A 208 -19.88 -19.34 3.50
CA VAL A 208 -19.71 -18.04 2.84
C VAL A 208 -18.62 -18.10 1.76
N LEU A 209 -17.51 -18.80 2.01
CA LEU A 209 -16.45 -18.99 1.02
C LEU A 209 -16.96 -19.78 -0.18
N CYS A 210 -17.70 -20.86 0.06
CA CYS A 210 -18.25 -21.71 -0.99
C CYS A 210 -19.29 -20.99 -1.85
N GLU A 211 -20.18 -20.23 -1.22
CA GLU A 211 -21.24 -19.51 -1.90
C GLU A 211 -20.67 -18.41 -2.84
N ASN A 212 -19.63 -17.69 -2.38
CA ASN A 212 -19.10 -16.55 -3.10
C ASN A 212 -17.86 -16.86 -3.94
N TYR A 213 -17.08 -17.88 -3.57
CA TYR A 213 -15.79 -18.23 -4.20
C TYR A 213 -15.63 -19.74 -4.36
N PRO A 214 -16.53 -20.44 -5.09
CA PRO A 214 -16.54 -21.90 -5.20
C PRO A 214 -15.25 -22.48 -5.80
N ASP A 215 -14.52 -21.70 -6.58
CA ASP A 215 -13.24 -22.10 -7.20
C ASP A 215 -12.02 -21.88 -6.30
N HIS A 216 -12.23 -21.56 -5.01
CA HIS A 216 -11.11 -21.33 -4.11
C HIS A 216 -10.30 -22.63 -3.91
N PRO A 217 -8.93 -22.58 -3.96
CA PRO A 217 -8.07 -23.76 -3.91
C PRO A 217 -8.24 -24.64 -2.67
N ASN A 218 -8.73 -24.06 -1.57
CA ASN A 218 -8.99 -24.81 -0.33
C ASN A 218 -10.40 -25.44 -0.27
N LEU A 219 -11.17 -25.33 -1.35
CA LEU A 219 -12.45 -26.03 -1.47
C LEU A 219 -12.34 -27.21 -2.42
N THR A 220 -12.85 -28.37 -2.00
CA THR A 220 -13.05 -29.51 -2.87
C THR A 220 -14.38 -29.39 -3.63
N PRO A 221 -14.58 -30.13 -4.76
CA PRO A 221 -15.88 -30.24 -5.36
C PRO A 221 -16.90 -30.78 -4.32
N GLY A 222 -17.91 -29.99 -4.01
CA GLY A 222 -18.88 -30.28 -2.96
C GLY A 222 -18.70 -29.48 -1.67
N CYS A 223 -17.90 -28.41 -1.74
CA CYS A 223 -17.73 -27.41 -0.66
C CYS A 223 -17.12 -27.94 0.63
N THR A 224 -16.32 -28.99 0.56
CA THR A 224 -15.54 -29.45 1.71
C THR A 224 -14.25 -28.67 1.77
N PHE A 225 -13.93 -28.12 2.95
CA PHE A 225 -12.67 -27.36 3.14
C PHE A 225 -11.51 -28.32 3.30
N ASP A 226 -10.51 -28.19 2.42
CA ASP A 226 -9.26 -28.96 2.51
C ASP A 226 -8.31 -28.27 3.51
N THR A 227 -8.20 -28.86 4.69
CA THR A 227 -7.24 -28.43 5.70
C THR A 227 -5.83 -28.89 5.31
N VAL A 228 -5.11 -28.04 4.61
CA VAL A 228 -3.68 -28.26 4.25
C VAL A 228 -2.78 -28.31 5.50
N TYR A 229 -3.35 -28.08 6.68
CA TYR A 229 -2.61 -27.81 7.90
C TYR A 229 -2.99 -28.79 9.01
N THR A 230 -2.09 -29.69 9.34
CA THR A 230 -2.19 -30.49 10.55
C THR A 230 -1.30 -29.88 11.64
N MET A 231 -1.77 -29.88 12.89
CA MET A 231 -1.00 -29.36 14.04
C MET A 231 0.36 -30.04 14.21
N ASP A 232 0.50 -31.27 13.75
CA ASP A 232 1.74 -32.06 13.78
C ASP A 232 2.86 -31.50 12.90
N GLY A 233 2.53 -30.60 11.96
CA GLY A 233 3.51 -29.93 11.09
C GLY A 233 4.24 -28.76 11.73
N LEU A 234 3.83 -28.29 12.91
CA LEU A 234 4.40 -27.12 13.59
C LEU A 234 5.64 -27.43 14.41
N GLU A 235 5.76 -28.63 14.94
CA GLU A 235 6.93 -29.03 15.71
C GLU A 235 8.09 -29.31 14.75
N ARG A 236 8.96 -28.31 14.56
CA ARG A 236 10.30 -28.50 14.04
C ARG A 236 11.10 -29.33 15.00
N SER A 237 10.82 -30.61 15.04
CA SER A 237 11.59 -31.59 15.82
C SER A 237 13.07 -31.47 15.45
N TRP A 238 13.94 -31.47 16.45
CA TRP A 238 15.38 -31.62 16.27
C TRP A 238 15.74 -32.85 15.41
N ILE A 239 14.86 -33.86 15.38
CA ILE A 239 14.92 -35.07 14.55
C ILE A 239 14.93 -34.70 13.05
N ASN A 240 14.17 -33.71 12.63
CA ASN A 240 14.11 -33.24 11.25
C ASN A 240 15.43 -32.56 10.80
N ARG A 241 16.15 -31.95 11.74
CA ARG A 241 17.50 -31.42 11.50
C ARG A 241 18.53 -32.54 11.40
N ALA A 242 18.39 -33.59 12.20
CA ALA A 242 19.33 -34.72 12.23
C ALA A 242 19.16 -35.67 11.02
N THR A 243 17.97 -35.73 10.40
CA THR A 243 17.63 -36.59 9.28
C THR A 243 17.67 -35.90 7.90
N LEU A 244 18.29 -34.70 7.83
CA LEU A 244 18.46 -33.93 6.56
C LEU A 244 17.14 -33.71 5.78
N GLY A 245 16.02 -33.63 6.49
CA GLY A 245 14.72 -33.33 5.88
C GLY A 245 13.95 -34.54 5.31
N LEU A 246 14.41 -35.77 5.57
CA LEU A 246 13.69 -36.99 5.18
C LEU A 246 12.27 -37.09 5.79
N PHE A 247 12.04 -36.35 6.87
CA PHE A 247 10.74 -36.22 7.54
C PHE A 247 10.32 -34.74 7.61
N ASN A 248 10.37 -34.05 6.47
CA ASN A 248 9.89 -32.66 6.41
C ASN A 248 8.40 -32.62 6.79
N PRO A 249 8.01 -31.82 7.80
CA PRO A 249 6.61 -31.59 8.07
C PRO A 249 5.98 -30.92 6.84
N PRO A 250 4.68 -31.17 6.58
CA PRO A 250 3.97 -30.49 5.52
C PRO A 250 4.16 -28.97 5.65
N LYS A 251 4.40 -28.31 4.53
CA LYS A 251 4.56 -26.86 4.52
C LYS A 251 3.26 -26.24 5.03
N PRO A 252 3.35 -25.21 5.92
CA PRO A 252 2.15 -24.50 6.36
C PRO A 252 1.38 -23.94 5.17
N PRO A 253 0.03 -23.86 5.23
CA PRO A 253 -0.77 -23.34 4.15
C PRO A 253 -0.33 -21.91 3.79
N GLN A 254 -0.26 -21.63 2.51
CA GLN A 254 -0.01 -20.30 2.00
C GLN A 254 -1.24 -19.88 1.20
N PHE A 255 -2.04 -19.02 1.79
CA PHE A 255 -3.17 -18.42 1.11
C PHE A 255 -2.66 -17.38 0.10
N ASN A 256 -2.89 -17.59 -1.18
CA ASN A 256 -2.48 -16.72 -2.27
C ASN A 256 -3.42 -16.88 -3.48
N TYR A 257 -4.71 -16.88 -3.21
CA TYR A 257 -5.72 -16.97 -4.25
C TYR A 257 -5.76 -15.68 -5.08
N ARG A 258 -5.71 -15.82 -6.39
CA ARG A 258 -5.92 -14.74 -7.34
C ARG A 258 -7.06 -15.16 -8.27
N PRO A 259 -8.27 -14.59 -8.14
CA PRO A 259 -9.34 -14.87 -9.05
C PRO A 259 -8.91 -14.55 -10.48
N LYS A 260 -9.26 -15.45 -11.41
CA LYS A 260 -9.06 -15.19 -12.83
C LYS A 260 -9.97 -14.04 -13.23
N SER A 261 -9.40 -12.96 -13.76
CA SER A 261 -10.11 -11.82 -14.30
C SER A 261 -10.92 -12.19 -15.53
#